data_111a3538e8fc4c010bdb6e2c2123c250
#
_entry.id   111a3538e8fc4c010bdb6e2c2123c250
#
_cell.length_a   1.000
_cell.length_b   1.000
_cell.length_c   1.000
_cell.angle_alpha   90.00
_cell.angle_beta   90.00
_cell.angle_gamma   90.00
#
_symmetry.space_group_name_H-M   'P 1'
#
loop_
_entity.id
_entity.type
_entity.pdbx_description
1 polymer ?
#
loop_
_entity_poly.entity_id
_entity_poly.type
_entity_poly.pdbx_seq_one_letter_code
_entity_poly.pdbx_strand_id
1 'polypeptide(L)'
;SAVGNQRRKLQYMSPKIAIEGHGIKRGLTAVEAAILMEQPLDKVMTMILFGVVKKGAVTVVKREPLQVEVTPPTPAGLHDYELNFLNAMKESDAKARRNALQETTVKLVRSVSEKMKGFSRQETVEYYKRIMETAWEQVQKANTPEMQMTFFDQQLEWTMLDKDYDDRSRRVFHGPVFLPRWWGHYDPTYRTGPISSGGGHVSAPSQSSGRASLPGADFAASVVGGVQTFSQKVIGNVQDFTSRVTNVTNPPPKPSSTGGRSGGRSGGCAYACAFAGCARACAG
;
A
#
# COMPACT_ATOMS: atom_id res chain seq x y z
N SER A 1 -16.14 -12.97 -29.84
CA SER A 1 -16.09 -12.32 -28.50
C SER A 1 -14.79 -12.58 -27.71
N ALA A 2 -14.17 -13.77 -27.80
CA ALA A 2 -12.92 -14.08 -27.09
C ALA A 2 -11.72 -13.28 -27.59
N VAL A 3 -11.60 -13.05 -28.89
CA VAL A 3 -10.52 -12.28 -29.52
C VAL A 3 -10.59 -10.79 -29.13
N GLY A 4 -11.79 -10.26 -28.96
CA GLY A 4 -12.00 -8.87 -28.51
C GLY A 4 -11.61 -8.65 -27.05
N ASN A 5 -11.80 -9.66 -26.19
CA ASN A 5 -11.41 -9.60 -24.79
C ASN A 5 -9.87 -9.74 -24.60
N GLN A 6 -9.22 -10.54 -25.45
CA GLN A 6 -7.76 -10.65 -25.44
C GLN A 6 -7.09 -9.36 -25.89
N ARG A 7 -7.62 -8.68 -26.93
CA ARG A 7 -7.11 -7.37 -27.37
C ARG A 7 -7.31 -6.28 -26.33
N ARG A 8 -8.41 -6.28 -25.56
CA ARG A 8 -8.61 -5.32 -24.46
C ARG A 8 -7.65 -5.58 -23.28
N LYS A 9 -7.41 -6.84 -22.92
CA LYS A 9 -6.40 -7.18 -21.90
C LYS A 9 -5.00 -6.71 -22.30
N LEU A 10 -4.65 -6.84 -23.58
CA LEU A 10 -3.36 -6.37 -24.12
C LEU A 10 -3.22 -4.82 -24.12
N GLN A 11 -4.32 -4.07 -24.12
CA GLN A 11 -4.30 -2.61 -24.01
C GLN A 11 -4.02 -2.09 -22.60
N TYR A 12 -4.36 -2.87 -21.56
CA TYR A 12 -4.21 -2.47 -20.16
C TYR A 12 -2.92 -2.95 -19.51
N MET A 13 -2.20 -3.85 -20.13
CA MET A 13 -0.92 -4.36 -19.62
C MET A 13 0.20 -3.91 -20.56
N SER A 14 1.34 -3.55 -19.98
CA SER A 14 2.55 -3.40 -20.80
C SER A 14 2.69 -4.67 -21.65
N PRO A 15 2.94 -4.56 -22.97
CA PRO A 15 3.09 -5.75 -23.84
C PRO A 15 4.07 -6.79 -23.30
N LYS A 16 5.02 -6.36 -22.46
CA LYS A 16 6.01 -7.22 -21.81
C LYS A 16 5.47 -8.05 -20.64
N ILE A 17 4.38 -7.61 -20.00
CA ILE A 17 3.68 -8.36 -18.94
C ILE A 17 2.61 -9.28 -19.54
N ALA A 18 2.15 -8.96 -20.73
CA ALA A 18 1.13 -9.73 -21.44
C ALA A 18 1.65 -11.02 -22.06
N ILE A 19 2.98 -11.22 -22.16
CA ILE A 19 3.57 -12.49 -22.53
C ILE A 19 3.48 -13.39 -21.30
N GLU A 20 2.49 -14.28 -21.27
CA GLU A 20 2.38 -15.30 -20.23
C GLU A 20 3.62 -16.20 -20.30
N GLY A 21 4.58 -15.95 -19.45
CA GLY A 21 5.68 -16.85 -19.16
C GLY A 21 5.18 -18.04 -18.32
N HIS A 22 6.07 -18.94 -17.99
CA HIS A 22 5.78 -20.10 -17.18
C HIS A 22 6.44 -19.98 -15.81
N GLY A 23 5.75 -20.47 -14.77
CA GLY A 23 6.28 -20.55 -13.42
C GLY A 23 6.09 -19.29 -12.57
N ILE A 24 6.44 -19.43 -11.32
CA ILE A 24 6.19 -18.46 -10.25
C ILE A 24 7.41 -17.56 -10.06
N LYS A 25 7.23 -16.25 -10.12
CA LYS A 25 8.24 -15.30 -9.68
C LYS A 25 8.25 -15.22 -8.15
N ARG A 26 9.26 -15.82 -7.54
CA ARG A 26 9.53 -15.72 -6.09
C ARG A 26 10.43 -14.53 -5.78
N GLY A 27 10.49 -14.14 -4.50
CA GLY A 27 11.40 -13.10 -4.02
C GLY A 27 10.95 -11.66 -4.30
N LEU A 28 9.68 -11.43 -4.66
CA LEU A 28 9.10 -10.10 -4.62
C LEU A 28 8.86 -9.69 -3.16
N THR A 29 9.06 -8.43 -2.84
CA THR A 29 8.63 -7.86 -1.56
C THR A 29 7.10 -7.78 -1.50
N ALA A 30 6.53 -7.57 -0.30
CA ALA A 30 5.08 -7.40 -0.16
C ALA A 30 4.57 -6.18 -0.96
N VAL A 31 5.34 -5.10 -1.02
CA VAL A 31 5.03 -3.90 -1.81
C VAL A 31 5.03 -4.20 -3.31
N GLU A 32 6.00 -4.95 -3.80
CA GLU A 32 6.06 -5.39 -5.20
C GLU A 32 4.91 -6.36 -5.54
N ALA A 33 4.59 -7.27 -4.62
CA ALA A 33 3.43 -8.14 -4.75
C ALA A 33 2.11 -7.34 -4.77
N ALA A 34 2.01 -6.26 -3.98
CA ALA A 34 0.85 -5.37 -4.01
C ALA A 34 0.64 -4.72 -5.39
N ILE A 35 1.71 -4.29 -6.04
CA ILE A 35 1.64 -3.79 -7.44
C ILE A 35 1.16 -4.90 -8.38
N LEU A 36 1.72 -6.10 -8.28
CA LEU A 36 1.35 -7.24 -9.13
C LEU A 36 -0.13 -7.65 -8.92
N MET A 37 -0.62 -7.58 -7.69
CA MET A 37 -1.99 -7.89 -7.29
C MET A 37 -2.96 -6.72 -7.53
N GLU A 38 -2.49 -5.62 -8.14
CA GLU A 38 -3.30 -4.44 -8.47
C GLU A 38 -3.99 -3.82 -7.24
N GLN A 39 -3.26 -3.78 -6.11
CA GLN A 39 -3.75 -3.08 -4.93
C GLN A 39 -3.84 -1.56 -5.21
N PRO A 40 -4.78 -0.84 -4.57
CA PRO A 40 -4.87 0.62 -4.68
C PRO A 40 -3.53 1.30 -4.38
N LEU A 41 -3.13 2.28 -5.20
CA LEU A 41 -1.81 2.90 -5.09
C LEU A 41 -1.61 3.69 -3.79
N ASP A 42 -2.67 4.24 -3.21
CA ASP A 42 -2.65 4.85 -1.88
C ASP A 42 -2.29 3.84 -0.79
N LYS A 43 -2.85 2.63 -0.88
CA LYS A 43 -2.51 1.52 0.01
C LYS A 43 -1.04 1.10 -0.17
N VAL A 44 -0.58 1.01 -1.42
CA VAL A 44 0.83 0.69 -1.72
C VAL A 44 1.77 1.74 -1.10
N MET A 45 1.46 3.03 -1.26
CA MET A 45 2.24 4.11 -0.65
C MET A 45 2.23 4.04 0.88
N THR A 46 1.10 3.70 1.48
CA THR A 46 0.99 3.50 2.93
C THR A 46 1.80 2.29 3.40
N MET A 47 1.83 1.20 2.63
CA MET A 47 2.69 0.05 2.94
C MET A 47 4.18 0.45 2.94
N ILE A 48 4.60 1.29 1.99
CA ILE A 48 5.98 1.82 1.97
C ILE A 48 6.24 2.68 3.22
N LEU A 49 5.30 3.56 3.59
CA LEU A 49 5.41 4.37 4.81
C LEU A 49 5.61 3.49 6.06
N PHE A 50 4.77 2.47 6.24
CA PHE A 50 4.94 1.54 7.36
C PHE A 50 6.28 0.82 7.34
N GLY A 51 6.74 0.38 6.17
CA GLY A 51 8.03 -0.26 5.99
C GLY A 51 9.19 0.62 6.46
N VAL A 52 9.23 1.88 6.02
CA VAL A 52 10.31 2.82 6.39
C VAL A 52 10.22 3.28 7.85
N VAL A 53 9.01 3.41 8.42
CA VAL A 53 8.82 3.69 9.85
C VAL A 53 9.32 2.52 10.69
N LYS A 54 8.93 1.30 10.33
CA LYS A 54 9.33 0.06 11.03
C LYS A 54 10.86 -0.14 11.00
N LYS A 55 11.51 0.22 9.90
CA LYS A 55 12.97 0.19 9.76
C LYS A 55 13.67 1.34 10.48
N GLY A 56 12.92 2.28 11.07
CA GLY A 56 13.48 3.45 11.76
C GLY A 56 14.06 4.52 10.85
N ALA A 57 13.74 4.48 9.54
CA ALA A 57 14.21 5.47 8.58
C ALA A 57 13.46 6.81 8.68
N VAL A 58 12.26 6.80 9.25
CA VAL A 58 11.39 7.96 9.35
C VAL A 58 10.53 7.91 10.60
N THR A 59 10.21 9.08 11.12
CA THR A 59 9.24 9.27 12.21
C THR A 59 8.12 10.18 11.73
N VAL A 60 6.88 9.80 11.99
CA VAL A 60 5.71 10.65 11.76
C VAL A 60 5.61 11.66 12.88
N VAL A 61 5.81 12.94 12.55
CA VAL A 61 5.71 14.05 13.50
C VAL A 61 4.27 14.47 13.72
N LYS A 62 3.50 14.48 12.63
CA LYS A 62 2.08 14.83 12.61
C LYS A 62 1.36 13.98 11.58
N ARG A 63 0.17 13.51 11.92
CA ARG A 63 -0.65 12.69 11.00
C ARG A 63 -1.55 13.54 10.10
N GLU A 64 -2.02 14.69 10.57
CA GLU A 64 -2.95 15.54 9.83
C GLU A 64 -2.52 17.02 9.89
N PRO A 65 -1.98 17.58 8.81
CA PRO A 65 -1.50 16.92 7.59
C PRO A 65 -0.30 16.01 7.90
N LEU A 66 -0.10 14.96 7.09
CA LEU A 66 1.02 14.04 7.29
C LEU A 66 2.36 14.76 7.15
N GLN A 67 3.11 14.80 8.22
CA GLN A 67 4.47 15.31 8.28
C GLN A 67 5.38 14.21 8.81
N VAL A 68 6.45 13.98 8.10
CA VAL A 68 7.44 12.95 8.46
C VAL A 68 8.82 13.59 8.55
N GLU A 69 9.62 13.10 9.48
CA GLU A 69 11.02 13.48 9.66
C GLU A 69 11.90 12.27 9.34
N VAL A 70 12.84 12.45 8.43
CA VAL A 70 13.80 11.41 8.09
C VAL A 70 14.87 11.32 9.17
N THR A 71 15.06 10.14 9.73
CA THR A 71 16.00 9.88 10.82
C THR A 71 17.38 9.55 10.25
N PRO A 72 18.39 10.40 10.46
CA PRO A 72 19.77 10.07 10.10
C PRO A 72 20.44 9.21 11.21
N PRO A 73 21.39 8.30 10.87
CA PRO A 73 21.73 7.89 9.50
C PRO A 73 20.66 7.02 8.89
N THR A 74 20.51 7.07 7.55
CA THR A 74 19.57 6.22 6.83
C THR A 74 19.93 4.75 7.08
N PRO A 75 18.99 3.90 7.55
CA PRO A 75 19.27 2.49 7.79
C PRO A 75 19.74 1.76 6.55
N ALA A 76 20.62 0.78 6.72
CA ALA A 76 21.01 -0.11 5.64
C ALA A 76 19.84 -1.05 5.26
N GLY A 77 19.82 -1.52 4.01
CA GLY A 77 18.84 -2.51 3.55
C GLY A 77 17.48 -1.93 3.15
N LEU A 78 17.41 -0.63 2.88
CA LEU A 78 16.26 -0.04 2.23
C LEU A 78 16.22 -0.41 0.75
N HIS A 79 15.03 -0.70 0.24
CA HIS A 79 14.80 -0.92 -1.17
C HIS A 79 14.79 0.40 -1.96
N ASP A 80 15.05 0.35 -3.25
CA ASP A 80 15.08 1.54 -4.12
C ASP A 80 13.78 2.36 -4.04
N TYR A 81 12.63 1.70 -3.97
CA TYR A 81 11.36 2.38 -3.84
C TYR A 81 11.19 3.06 -2.47
N GLU A 82 11.79 2.53 -1.40
CA GLU A 82 11.79 3.15 -0.08
C GLU A 82 12.68 4.40 -0.07
N LEU A 83 13.86 4.33 -0.68
CA LEU A 83 14.75 5.49 -0.83
C LEU A 83 14.10 6.60 -1.67
N ASN A 84 13.47 6.25 -2.79
CA ASN A 84 12.74 7.20 -3.63
C ASN A 84 11.57 7.83 -2.87
N PHE A 85 10.85 7.05 -2.07
CA PHE A 85 9.76 7.51 -1.22
C PHE A 85 10.26 8.51 -0.17
N LEU A 86 11.36 8.20 0.53
CA LEU A 86 11.96 9.12 1.51
C LEU A 86 12.37 10.44 0.87
N ASN A 87 12.95 10.40 -0.32
CA ASN A 87 13.32 11.60 -1.06
C ASN A 87 12.09 12.43 -1.47
N ALA A 88 11.02 11.77 -1.91
CA ALA A 88 9.76 12.45 -2.22
C ALA A 88 9.14 13.11 -0.98
N MET A 89 9.23 12.49 0.18
CA MET A 89 8.70 13.04 1.43
C MET A 89 9.50 14.22 2.00
N LYS A 90 10.74 14.43 1.54
CA LYS A 90 11.55 15.63 1.87
C LYS A 90 11.09 16.89 1.13
N GLU A 91 10.34 16.74 0.05
CA GLU A 91 9.80 17.87 -0.71
C GLU A 91 8.84 18.69 0.16
N SER A 92 9.11 19.97 0.32
CA SER A 92 8.27 20.89 1.09
C SER A 92 7.01 21.28 0.35
N ASP A 93 7.12 21.49 -0.98
CA ASP A 93 5.97 21.79 -1.83
C ASP A 93 5.08 20.57 -2.08
N ALA A 94 3.78 20.72 -1.84
CA ALA A 94 2.81 19.64 -1.97
C ALA A 94 2.69 19.09 -3.40
N LYS A 95 2.86 19.96 -4.42
CA LYS A 95 2.81 19.57 -5.83
C LYS A 95 4.08 18.82 -6.23
N ALA A 96 5.25 19.32 -5.83
CA ALA A 96 6.54 18.68 -6.07
C ALA A 96 6.56 17.29 -5.41
N ARG A 97 6.14 17.20 -4.14
CA ARG A 97 6.01 15.93 -3.42
C ARG A 97 5.11 14.92 -4.13
N ARG A 98 3.92 15.35 -4.58
CA ARG A 98 3.00 14.50 -5.32
C ARG A 98 3.61 13.98 -6.62
N ASN A 99 4.29 14.84 -7.37
CA ASN A 99 4.97 14.45 -8.61
C ASN A 99 6.10 13.45 -8.33
N ALA A 100 6.89 13.66 -7.29
CA ALA A 100 7.95 12.74 -6.88
C ALA A 100 7.40 11.36 -6.44
N LEU A 101 6.26 11.33 -5.75
CA LEU A 101 5.56 10.09 -5.40
C LEU A 101 4.99 9.38 -6.64
N GLN A 102 4.48 10.11 -7.62
CA GLN A 102 4.06 9.54 -8.91
C GLN A 102 5.24 8.90 -9.64
N GLU A 103 6.38 9.58 -9.68
CA GLU A 103 7.60 9.05 -10.29
C GLU A 103 8.10 7.80 -9.56
N THR A 104 8.11 7.82 -8.23
CA THR A 104 8.43 6.65 -7.39
C THR A 104 7.54 5.47 -7.75
N THR A 105 6.23 5.70 -7.88
CA THR A 105 5.27 4.66 -8.24
C THR A 105 5.51 4.13 -9.66
N VAL A 106 5.78 5.01 -10.63
CA VAL A 106 6.12 4.61 -12.01
C VAL A 106 7.36 3.73 -12.03
N LYS A 107 8.43 4.11 -11.31
CA LYS A 107 9.65 3.32 -11.20
C LYS A 107 9.37 1.95 -10.58
N LEU A 108 8.57 1.90 -9.52
CA LEU A 108 8.18 0.66 -8.86
C LEU A 108 7.39 -0.27 -9.82
N VAL A 109 6.37 0.25 -10.51
CA VAL A 109 5.59 -0.52 -11.49
C VAL A 109 6.48 -1.08 -12.60
N ARG A 110 7.40 -0.28 -13.12
CA ARG A 110 8.37 -0.73 -14.15
C ARG A 110 9.31 -1.80 -13.62
N SER A 111 9.82 -1.64 -12.40
CA SER A 111 10.67 -2.64 -11.75
C SER A 111 9.96 -3.98 -11.60
N VAL A 112 8.71 -3.97 -11.13
CA VAL A 112 7.89 -5.20 -11.02
C VAL A 112 7.65 -5.81 -12.40
N SER A 113 7.37 -5.00 -13.42
CA SER A 113 7.18 -5.47 -14.81
C SER A 113 8.44 -6.15 -15.34
N GLU A 114 9.62 -5.60 -15.08
CA GLU A 114 10.89 -6.20 -15.50
C GLU A 114 11.15 -7.53 -14.75
N LYS A 115 10.88 -7.58 -13.45
CA LYS A 115 11.03 -8.79 -12.63
C LYS A 115 10.08 -9.91 -13.06
N MET A 116 8.92 -9.56 -13.60
CA MET A 116 7.89 -10.51 -14.06
C MET A 116 8.14 -11.07 -15.46
N LYS A 117 9.16 -10.57 -16.19
CA LYS A 117 9.47 -11.12 -17.53
C LYS A 117 9.75 -12.61 -17.48
N GLY A 118 9.06 -13.37 -18.31
CA GLY A 118 9.22 -14.82 -18.41
C GLY A 118 8.48 -15.63 -17.34
N PHE A 119 7.75 -14.99 -16.43
CA PHE A 119 6.97 -15.66 -15.39
C PHE A 119 5.46 -15.55 -15.64
N SER A 120 4.68 -16.52 -15.12
CA SER A 120 3.23 -16.47 -15.14
C SER A 120 2.71 -15.48 -14.08
N ARG A 121 1.94 -14.49 -14.55
CA ARG A 121 1.29 -13.55 -13.62
C ARG A 121 0.28 -14.26 -12.73
N GLN A 122 -0.56 -15.12 -13.31
CA GLN A 122 -1.60 -15.83 -12.58
C GLN A 122 -1.01 -16.70 -11.47
N GLU A 123 -0.04 -17.55 -11.79
CA GLU A 123 0.60 -18.42 -10.79
C GLU A 123 1.31 -17.63 -9.70
N THR A 124 1.96 -16.52 -10.08
CA THR A 124 2.66 -15.65 -9.14
C THR A 124 1.67 -14.95 -8.18
N VAL A 125 0.55 -14.43 -8.69
CA VAL A 125 -0.50 -13.83 -7.85
C VAL A 125 -1.08 -14.85 -6.88
N GLU A 126 -1.38 -16.07 -7.33
CA GLU A 126 -1.88 -17.12 -6.44
C GLU A 126 -0.85 -17.54 -5.38
N TYR A 127 0.43 -17.52 -5.70
CA TYR A 127 1.51 -17.75 -4.75
C TYR A 127 1.52 -16.69 -3.63
N TYR A 128 1.44 -15.38 -3.98
CA TYR A 128 1.43 -14.30 -2.99
C TYR A 128 0.12 -14.21 -2.20
N LYS A 129 -1.01 -14.60 -2.78
CA LYS A 129 -2.25 -14.79 -2.01
C LYS A 129 -2.09 -15.85 -0.93
N ARG A 130 -1.45 -16.97 -1.23
CA ARG A 130 -1.17 -18.00 -0.22
C ARG A 130 -0.24 -17.51 0.88
N ILE A 131 0.77 -16.70 0.56
CA ILE A 131 1.62 -16.08 1.57
C ILE A 131 0.79 -15.17 2.49
N MET A 132 -0.07 -14.35 1.93
CA MET A 132 -0.99 -13.49 2.68
C MET A 132 -1.90 -14.30 3.61
N GLU A 133 -2.51 -15.37 3.11
CA GLU A 133 -3.37 -16.25 3.94
C GLU A 133 -2.57 -16.90 5.06
N THR A 134 -1.38 -17.41 4.78
CA THR A 134 -0.48 -17.99 5.79
C THR A 134 -0.08 -16.96 6.85
N ALA A 135 0.16 -15.70 6.45
CA ALA A 135 0.45 -14.61 7.38
C ALA A 135 -0.72 -14.38 8.36
N TRP A 136 -1.96 -14.32 7.85
CA TRP A 136 -3.13 -14.21 8.71
C TRP A 136 -3.36 -15.44 9.59
N GLU A 137 -3.14 -16.63 9.08
CA GLU A 137 -3.23 -17.86 9.89
C GLU A 137 -2.27 -17.85 11.07
N GLN A 138 -1.03 -17.39 10.87
CA GLN A 138 -0.05 -17.27 11.94
C GLN A 138 -0.53 -16.31 13.04
N VAL A 139 -1.09 -15.16 12.64
CA VAL A 139 -1.65 -14.17 13.57
C VAL A 139 -2.84 -14.75 14.34
N GLN A 140 -3.74 -15.48 13.67
CA GLN A 140 -4.94 -16.06 14.29
C GLN A 140 -4.65 -17.23 15.22
N LYS A 141 -3.63 -18.02 14.92
CA LYS A 141 -3.22 -19.18 15.74
C LYS A 141 -2.40 -18.83 16.98
N ALA A 142 -2.09 -17.54 17.17
CA ALA A 142 -1.36 -17.10 18.36
C ALA A 142 -2.20 -17.33 19.64
N ASN A 143 -1.56 -17.90 20.65
CA ASN A 143 -2.25 -18.29 21.90
C ASN A 143 -2.39 -17.13 22.90
N THR A 144 -1.61 -16.06 22.74
CA THR A 144 -1.66 -14.88 23.60
C THR A 144 -1.70 -13.59 22.78
N PRO A 145 -2.26 -12.48 23.32
CA PRO A 145 -2.27 -11.20 22.65
C PRO A 145 -0.87 -10.69 22.28
N GLU A 146 0.14 -10.97 23.11
CA GLU A 146 1.53 -10.59 22.85
C GLU A 146 2.11 -11.35 21.66
N MET A 147 1.89 -12.67 21.60
CA MET A 147 2.29 -13.47 20.45
C MET A 147 1.55 -13.07 19.20
N GLN A 148 0.25 -12.79 19.31
CA GLN A 148 -0.57 -12.34 18.20
C GLN A 148 -0.01 -11.04 17.60
N MET A 149 0.33 -10.06 18.44
CA MET A 149 0.93 -8.81 17.99
C MET A 149 2.34 -9.03 17.43
N THR A 150 3.13 -9.92 18.01
CA THR A 150 4.47 -10.26 17.50
C THR A 150 4.39 -10.83 16.09
N PHE A 151 3.51 -11.79 15.86
CA PHE A 151 3.30 -12.35 14.51
C PHE A 151 2.72 -11.33 13.54
N PHE A 152 1.75 -10.53 14.00
CA PHE A 152 1.21 -9.45 13.16
C PHE A 152 2.28 -8.44 12.77
N ASP A 153 3.14 -8.03 13.70
CA ASP A 153 4.24 -7.13 13.42
C ASP A 153 5.21 -7.71 12.37
N GLN A 154 5.56 -8.99 12.51
CA GLN A 154 6.41 -9.67 11.54
C GLN A 154 5.76 -9.77 10.15
N GLN A 155 4.45 -9.98 10.10
CA GLN A 155 3.68 -10.24 8.89
C GLN A 155 2.90 -9.02 8.39
N LEU A 156 3.10 -7.83 8.97
CA LEU A 156 2.30 -6.64 8.70
C LEU A 156 2.16 -6.35 7.20
N GLU A 157 3.27 -6.34 6.47
CA GLU A 157 3.26 -6.02 5.05
C GLU A 157 2.49 -7.05 4.22
N TRP A 158 2.58 -8.33 4.59
CA TRP A 158 1.88 -9.42 3.92
C TRP A 158 0.38 -9.40 4.22
N THR A 159 -0.02 -9.12 5.47
CA THR A 159 -1.43 -8.99 5.84
C THR A 159 -2.10 -7.81 5.16
N MET A 160 -1.36 -6.72 4.89
CA MET A 160 -1.87 -5.56 4.16
C MET A 160 -2.20 -5.85 2.69
N LEU A 161 -1.78 -6.97 2.10
CA LEU A 161 -2.23 -7.41 0.77
C LEU A 161 -3.70 -7.81 0.73
N ASP A 162 -4.31 -8.08 1.88
CA ASP A 162 -5.72 -8.47 1.96
C ASP A 162 -6.63 -7.32 1.53
N LYS A 163 -7.56 -7.60 0.63
CA LYS A 163 -8.58 -6.63 0.20
C LYS A 163 -9.54 -6.29 1.34
N ASP A 164 -9.83 -7.28 2.17
CA ASP A 164 -10.73 -7.19 3.32
C ASP A 164 -9.95 -6.97 4.62
N TYR A 165 -8.80 -6.31 4.53
CA TYR A 165 -7.88 -6.08 5.64
C TYR A 165 -8.56 -5.49 6.88
N ASP A 166 -9.41 -4.47 6.71
CA ASP A 166 -10.12 -3.80 7.81
C ASP A 166 -11.05 -4.77 8.54
N ASP A 167 -11.93 -5.45 7.82
CA ASP A 167 -12.87 -6.40 8.41
C ASP A 167 -12.15 -7.57 9.06
N ARG A 168 -11.08 -8.05 8.45
CA ARG A 168 -10.29 -9.16 8.98
C ARG A 168 -9.53 -8.77 10.24
N SER A 169 -8.91 -7.59 10.25
CA SER A 169 -8.23 -7.06 11.42
C SER A 169 -9.17 -6.90 12.61
N ARG A 170 -10.36 -6.35 12.41
CA ARG A 170 -11.38 -6.20 13.46
C ARG A 170 -11.86 -7.54 14.02
N ARG A 171 -11.91 -8.57 13.18
CA ARG A 171 -12.27 -9.94 13.64
C ARG A 171 -11.14 -10.63 14.37
N VAL A 172 -9.90 -10.34 14.05
CA VAL A 172 -8.72 -10.97 14.66
C VAL A 172 -8.39 -10.32 16.00
N PHE A 173 -8.47 -8.99 16.09
CA PHE A 173 -8.11 -8.23 17.29
C PHE A 173 -9.35 -7.89 18.12
N HIS A 174 -9.76 -8.78 19.03
CA HIS A 174 -10.97 -8.64 19.84
C HIS A 174 -10.75 -8.00 21.20
N GLY A 175 -9.52 -7.83 21.64
CA GLY A 175 -9.20 -7.37 22.98
C GLY A 175 -8.09 -6.31 22.97
N PRO A 176 -7.48 -6.05 24.11
CA PRO A 176 -6.33 -5.18 24.20
C PRO A 176 -5.17 -5.75 23.41
N VAL A 177 -4.48 -4.92 22.61
CA VAL A 177 -3.30 -5.29 21.84
C VAL A 177 -2.08 -4.57 22.39
N PHE A 178 -0.94 -5.26 22.36
CA PHE A 178 0.34 -4.69 22.76
C PHE A 178 1.05 -4.12 21.53
N LEU A 179 1.23 -2.80 21.50
CA LEU A 179 1.79 -2.13 20.35
C LEU A 179 3.28 -2.47 20.16
N PRO A 180 3.73 -2.67 18.90
CA PRO A 180 5.14 -2.76 18.58
C PRO A 180 5.85 -1.46 18.97
N ARG A 181 7.16 -1.54 19.30
CA ARG A 181 7.95 -0.36 19.70
C ARG A 181 7.96 0.75 18.66
N TRP A 182 8.01 0.39 17.38
CA TRP A 182 8.03 1.35 16.28
C TRP A 182 6.70 2.08 16.08
N TRP A 183 5.59 1.58 16.65
CA TRP A 183 4.27 2.21 16.52
C TRP A 183 4.27 3.67 17.00
N GLY A 184 5.00 3.98 18.06
CA GLY A 184 5.17 5.35 18.53
C GLY A 184 5.87 6.29 17.54
N HIS A 185 6.61 5.75 16.56
CA HIS A 185 7.16 6.52 15.45
C HIS A 185 6.15 6.74 14.32
N TYR A 186 5.10 5.95 14.26
CA TYR A 186 3.99 6.11 13.31
C TYR A 186 2.88 6.99 13.87
N ASP A 187 2.47 6.74 15.11
CA ASP A 187 1.40 7.50 15.76
C ASP A 187 1.94 8.26 16.97
N PRO A 188 2.19 9.58 16.83
CA PRO A 188 2.75 10.39 17.91
C PRO A 188 1.84 10.49 19.14
N THR A 189 0.54 10.17 19.03
CA THR A 189 -0.39 10.18 20.17
C THR A 189 -0.10 9.05 21.16
N TYR A 190 0.57 7.98 20.71
CA TYR A 190 0.96 6.81 21.51
C TYR A 190 2.44 6.79 21.89
N ARG A 191 3.14 7.93 21.80
CA ARG A 191 4.49 8.03 22.31
C ARG A 191 4.43 7.91 23.84
N THR A 192 5.02 6.87 24.39
CA THR A 192 5.31 6.75 25.80
C THR A 192 6.42 7.74 26.15
N GLY A 193 6.04 8.98 26.43
CA GLY A 193 6.96 9.93 27.07
C GLY A 193 7.26 9.48 28.50
N PRO A 194 8.41 9.84 29.08
CA PRO A 194 8.62 9.69 30.52
C PRO A 194 7.47 10.44 31.21
N ILE A 195 6.79 9.77 32.13
CA ILE A 195 5.74 10.36 32.95
C ILE A 195 6.42 11.47 33.75
N SER A 196 6.27 12.70 33.32
CA SER A 196 6.65 13.87 34.12
C SER A 196 5.71 13.87 35.32
N SER A 197 6.25 13.65 36.51
CA SER A 197 5.56 13.74 37.78
C SER A 197 5.14 15.18 38.05
N GLY A 198 3.97 15.54 37.57
CA GLY A 198 3.29 16.81 37.85
C GLY A 198 1.85 16.49 38.25
N GLY A 199 1.53 16.73 39.54
CA GLY A 199 0.33 16.29 40.22
C GLY A 199 -1.01 16.65 39.57
N GLY A 200 -1.87 15.66 39.48
CA GLY A 200 -3.27 15.77 39.12
C GLY A 200 -3.89 14.38 39.18
N HIS A 201 -4.69 14.14 40.23
CA HIS A 201 -5.40 12.88 40.42
C HIS A 201 -6.37 12.59 39.27
N VAL A 202 -6.04 11.63 38.44
CA VAL A 202 -6.99 10.87 37.63
C VAL A 202 -6.62 9.40 37.81
N SER A 203 -7.56 8.59 38.23
CA SER A 203 -7.39 7.16 38.52
C SER A 203 -6.87 6.44 37.29
N ALA A 204 -5.62 5.99 37.36
CA ALA A 204 -4.98 5.19 36.34
C ALA A 204 -5.37 3.72 36.51
N PRO A 205 -5.71 2.98 35.44
CA PRO A 205 -5.75 1.53 35.49
C PRO A 205 -4.33 1.00 35.68
N SER A 206 -4.22 -0.02 36.52
CA SER A 206 -2.98 -0.64 36.99
C SER A 206 -2.01 -0.97 35.86
N GLN A 207 -0.83 -0.38 35.93
CA GLN A 207 0.27 -0.61 34.99
C GLN A 207 0.95 -1.95 35.28
N SER A 208 0.89 -2.87 34.33
CA SER A 208 1.90 -3.92 34.20
C SER A 208 2.83 -3.54 33.06
N SER A 209 4.09 -3.33 33.41
CA SER A 209 5.28 -3.26 32.52
C SER A 209 5.13 -2.57 31.17
N GLY A 210 5.32 -1.28 31.14
CA GLY A 210 6.02 -0.48 30.08
C GLY A 210 5.61 -0.56 28.61
N ARG A 211 4.59 -1.30 28.21
CA ARG A 211 4.10 -1.37 26.84
C ARG A 211 2.74 -0.67 26.74
N ALA A 212 2.64 0.30 25.83
CA ALA A 212 1.35 0.89 25.51
C ALA A 212 0.41 -0.19 24.94
N SER A 213 -0.79 -0.29 25.50
CA SER A 213 -1.86 -1.15 24.99
C SER A 213 -3.05 -0.30 24.58
N LEU A 214 -3.76 -0.72 23.55
CA LEU A 214 -5.02 -0.12 23.13
C LEU A 214 -6.01 -1.18 22.66
N PRO A 215 -7.31 -0.84 22.60
CA PRO A 215 -8.29 -1.75 22.03
C PRO A 215 -7.93 -2.17 20.60
N GLY A 216 -8.08 -3.44 20.26
CA GLY A 216 -7.73 -3.97 18.95
C GLY A 216 -8.49 -3.30 17.80
N ALA A 217 -9.75 -2.87 18.07
CA ALA A 217 -10.54 -2.12 17.11
C ALA A 217 -9.90 -0.76 16.78
N ASP A 218 -9.35 -0.05 17.77
CA ASP A 218 -8.68 1.24 17.58
C ASP A 218 -7.35 1.07 16.87
N PHE A 219 -6.63 -0.01 17.15
CA PHE A 219 -5.41 -0.37 16.41
C PHE A 219 -5.71 -0.61 14.92
N ALA A 220 -6.69 -1.46 14.62
CA ALA A 220 -7.10 -1.73 13.26
C ALA A 220 -7.57 -0.45 12.53
N ALA A 221 -8.37 0.38 13.20
CA ALA A 221 -8.83 1.66 12.69
C ALA A 221 -7.65 2.63 12.41
N SER A 222 -6.62 2.62 13.26
CA SER A 222 -5.44 3.46 13.06
C SER A 222 -4.62 3.06 11.81
N VAL A 223 -4.52 1.77 11.52
CA VAL A 223 -3.87 1.29 10.29
C VAL A 223 -4.66 1.70 9.05
N VAL A 224 -5.98 1.48 9.06
CA VAL A 224 -6.87 1.90 7.95
C VAL A 224 -6.88 3.41 7.80
N GLY A 225 -6.96 4.14 8.91
CA GLY A 225 -6.88 5.60 8.92
C GLY A 225 -5.58 6.13 8.31
N GLY A 226 -4.48 5.38 8.40
CA GLY A 226 -3.23 5.69 7.73
C GLY A 226 -3.37 5.75 6.20
N VAL A 227 -4.08 4.78 5.60
CA VAL A 227 -4.37 4.77 4.17
C VAL A 227 -5.22 5.97 3.76
N GLN A 228 -6.28 6.26 4.51
CA GLN A 228 -7.16 7.40 4.24
C GLN A 228 -6.42 8.74 4.37
N THR A 229 -5.59 8.89 5.41
CA THR A 229 -4.78 10.10 5.60
C THR A 229 -3.80 10.30 4.45
N PHE A 230 -3.15 9.23 4.01
CA PHE A 230 -2.22 9.29 2.89
C PHE A 230 -2.94 9.68 1.59
N SER A 231 -4.09 9.07 1.31
CA SER A 231 -4.91 9.38 0.14
C SER A 231 -5.35 10.84 0.12
N GLN A 232 -5.99 11.30 1.19
CA GLN A 232 -6.61 12.63 1.22
C GLN A 232 -5.61 13.76 1.34
N LYS A 233 -4.54 13.57 2.13
CA LYS A 233 -3.64 14.66 2.54
C LYS A 233 -2.32 14.69 1.76
N VAL A 234 -1.88 13.56 1.20
CA VAL A 234 -0.60 13.47 0.51
C VAL A 234 -0.77 13.38 -1.00
N ILE A 235 -1.49 12.41 -1.50
CA ILE A 235 -1.67 12.21 -2.94
C ILE A 235 -2.90 12.91 -3.53
N GLY A 236 -3.84 13.32 -2.70
CA GLY A 236 -5.09 13.97 -3.12
C GLY A 236 -6.04 13.00 -3.83
N ASN A 237 -6.50 13.35 -5.02
CA ASN A 237 -7.40 12.47 -5.77
C ASN A 237 -6.67 11.21 -6.23
N VAL A 238 -7.08 10.05 -5.67
CA VAL A 238 -6.46 8.74 -5.97
C VAL A 238 -6.66 8.34 -7.43
N GLN A 239 -7.80 8.68 -8.03
CA GLN A 239 -8.06 8.38 -9.45
C GLN A 239 -7.12 9.16 -10.37
N ASP A 240 -6.93 10.45 -10.11
CA ASP A 240 -6.02 11.28 -10.90
C ASP A 240 -4.57 10.81 -10.75
N PHE A 241 -4.17 10.47 -9.52
CA PHE A 241 -2.85 9.91 -9.24
C PHE A 241 -2.65 8.60 -10.01
N THR A 242 -3.59 7.67 -9.90
CA THR A 242 -3.55 6.37 -10.60
C THR A 242 -3.54 6.55 -12.13
N SER A 243 -4.39 7.43 -12.66
CA SER A 243 -4.45 7.69 -14.10
C SER A 243 -3.13 8.24 -14.65
N ARG A 244 -2.47 9.13 -13.92
CA ARG A 244 -1.16 9.67 -14.33
C ARG A 244 -0.09 8.58 -14.34
N VAL A 245 -0.05 7.72 -13.32
CA VAL A 245 0.87 6.57 -13.27
C VAL A 245 0.58 5.63 -14.44
N THR A 246 -0.67 5.28 -14.68
CA THR A 246 -1.09 4.38 -15.76
C THR A 246 -0.75 4.93 -17.13
N ASN A 247 -0.98 6.20 -17.40
CA ASN A 247 -0.66 6.83 -18.69
C ASN A 247 0.85 6.78 -19.00
N VAL A 248 1.70 6.78 -18.00
CA VAL A 248 3.16 6.68 -18.18
C VAL A 248 3.62 5.22 -18.31
N THR A 249 3.04 4.31 -17.53
CA THR A 249 3.44 2.88 -17.52
C THR A 249 2.78 2.09 -18.64
N ASN A 250 1.59 2.51 -19.06
CA ASN A 250 0.79 1.86 -20.09
C ASN A 250 0.14 2.91 -21.02
N PRO A 251 0.93 3.64 -21.83
CA PRO A 251 0.41 4.70 -22.67
C PRO A 251 -0.61 4.15 -23.66
N PRO A 252 -1.70 4.91 -23.93
CA PRO A 252 -2.68 4.54 -24.93
C PRO A 252 -1.99 4.44 -26.31
N PRO A 253 -2.43 3.52 -27.18
CA PRO A 253 -1.88 3.39 -28.53
C PRO A 253 -2.03 4.73 -29.26
N LYS A 254 -0.95 5.18 -29.88
CA LYS A 254 -0.99 6.37 -30.73
C LYS A 254 -2.04 6.15 -31.82
N PRO A 255 -2.94 7.11 -32.09
CA PRO A 255 -3.86 6.98 -33.21
C PRO A 255 -3.02 6.83 -34.48
N SER A 256 -3.18 5.71 -35.16
CA SER A 256 -2.55 5.51 -36.47
C SER A 256 -3.12 6.55 -37.42
N SER A 257 -2.27 7.45 -37.90
CA SER A 257 -2.63 8.42 -38.96
C SER A 257 -2.76 7.69 -40.29
N THR A 258 -3.76 6.84 -40.40
CA THR A 258 -4.21 6.33 -41.72
C THR A 258 -5.32 7.26 -42.17
N GLY A 259 -5.01 8.15 -43.10
CA GLY A 259 -5.97 8.96 -43.75
C GLY A 259 -7.05 8.11 -44.43
N GLY A 260 -8.29 8.27 -43.99
CA GLY A 260 -9.46 7.62 -44.53
C GLY A 260 -10.69 8.39 -44.09
N ARG A 261 -11.18 9.30 -44.95
CA ARG A 261 -12.49 9.94 -44.80
C ARG A 261 -13.56 8.85 -44.72
N SER A 262 -14.31 8.81 -43.64
CA SER A 262 -15.72 8.41 -43.67
C SER A 262 -16.35 8.82 -42.35
N GLY A 263 -17.46 9.56 -42.46
CA GLY A 263 -18.21 10.08 -41.33
C GLY A 263 -18.97 9.00 -40.59
N GLY A 264 -19.26 9.25 -39.33
CA GLY A 264 -20.09 8.40 -38.49
C GLY A 264 -20.00 8.78 -37.02
N ARG A 265 -21.05 9.34 -36.52
CA ARG A 265 -21.34 9.78 -35.16
C ARG A 265 -21.11 8.70 -34.12
N SER A 266 -20.87 9.17 -32.89
CA SER A 266 -21.25 8.56 -31.61
C SER A 266 -20.16 7.93 -30.76
N GLY A 267 -20.05 8.45 -29.55
CA GLY A 267 -19.87 7.69 -28.33
C GLY A 267 -18.47 7.59 -27.79
N GLY A 268 -17.93 8.70 -27.27
CA GLY A 268 -16.86 8.64 -26.32
C GLY A 268 -17.41 8.29 -24.95
N CYS A 269 -16.85 7.28 -24.33
CA CYS A 269 -16.80 7.05 -22.87
C CYS A 269 -16.30 5.62 -22.64
N ALA A 270 -15.00 5.39 -22.61
CA ALA A 270 -14.47 4.11 -22.13
C ALA A 270 -12.96 4.13 -21.83
N TYR A 271 -12.47 5.10 -21.06
CA TYR A 271 -11.09 5.03 -20.59
C TYR A 271 -10.97 5.50 -19.14
N ALA A 272 -11.57 4.81 -18.22
CA ALA A 272 -11.29 5.06 -16.80
C ALA A 272 -11.75 3.90 -15.92
N CYS A 273 -11.23 2.71 -16.07
CA CYS A 273 -11.42 1.66 -15.07
C CYS A 273 -10.43 0.52 -15.28
N ALA A 274 -9.16 0.74 -15.10
CA ALA A 274 -8.20 -0.36 -15.15
C ALA A 274 -7.36 -0.55 -13.88
N PHE A 275 -7.45 0.34 -12.89
CA PHE A 275 -6.67 0.21 -11.66
C PHE A 275 -7.43 0.45 -10.36
N ALA A 276 -8.67 0.83 -10.43
CA ALA A 276 -9.53 0.85 -9.25
C ALA A 276 -10.57 -0.24 -9.42
N GLY A 277 -10.65 -1.18 -8.48
CA GLY A 277 -11.69 -2.19 -8.44
C GLY A 277 -13.08 -1.55 -8.36
N CYS A 278 -13.63 -1.13 -9.49
CA CYS A 278 -15.01 -0.75 -9.64
C CYS A 278 -15.81 -1.96 -10.11
N ALA A 279 -15.99 -2.93 -9.22
CA ALA A 279 -17.12 -3.83 -9.27
C ALA A 279 -18.24 -3.17 -8.47
N ARG A 280 -19.11 -2.45 -9.15
CA ARG A 280 -20.52 -2.14 -8.85
C ARG A 280 -20.88 -0.71 -9.31
N ALA A 281 -21.47 -0.64 -10.45
CA ALA A 281 -22.63 0.19 -10.79
C ALA A 281 -22.78 0.26 -12.31
N CYS A 282 -23.47 -0.73 -12.88
CA CYS A 282 -24.29 -0.60 -14.08
C CYS A 282 -25.36 -1.67 -13.99
N ALA A 283 -26.37 -1.41 -13.16
CA ALA A 283 -27.69 -2.01 -13.29
C ALA A 283 -28.67 -0.85 -13.35
N GLY A 284 -29.28 -0.66 -14.51
CA GLY A 284 -30.28 0.34 -14.81
C GLY A 284 -30.43 0.49 -16.29
#